data_3a836ac45354ef03f5e4a572b2768e9c
#
_entry.id   3a836ac45354ef03f5e4a572b2768e9c
#
_cell.length_a   1.000
_cell.length_b   1.000
_cell.length_c   1.000
_cell.angle_alpha   90.00
_cell.angle_beta   90.00
_cell.angle_gamma   90.00
#
_symmetry.space_group_name_H-M   'P 1'
#
loop_
_entity.id
_entity.type
_entity.pdbx_description
1 polymer ?
#
loop_
_entity_poly.entity_id
_entity_poly.type
_entity_poly.pdbx_seq_one_letter_code
_entity_poly.pdbx_strand_id
1 'polypeptide(L)'
;MRYVYADNSATTALSPKVLEKMMPYLTEVYGNPSSIYTIGAKARAAVETARENIAKNLGAANPNEIYFTSGGSESDNWALKGVCHALKAKGKKHIITSKFEHHAILHTCEALEKEGFEVTYLDVYENGIVHPEDVENAIREDTAIVSVMYANNEIGTIQPISEIGAICRKHGVLFHTDAVQAAGYVKIDVQKENIDLLSMTAHKLHGPKGCGLLYIRKGVRIENLICGGAQERNKRAGTENVAGIVGLDAALQLAVDGMDERNAKLEIGRASCRER
;
A
#
# COMPACT_ATOMS: atom_id res chain seq x y z
N MET A 1 20.50 -11.17 -30.18
CA MET A 1 20.69 -9.98 -29.29
C MET A 1 20.08 -10.31 -27.94
N ARG A 2 20.81 -10.15 -26.81
CA ARG A 2 20.27 -10.40 -25.46
C ARG A 2 19.44 -9.19 -25.04
N TYR A 3 18.13 -9.39 -24.78
CA TYR A 3 17.26 -8.37 -24.22
C TYR A 3 17.48 -8.29 -22.70
N VAL A 4 17.70 -7.10 -22.16
CA VAL A 4 17.85 -6.85 -20.71
C VAL A 4 16.79 -5.81 -20.31
N TYR A 5 15.88 -6.21 -19.42
CA TYR A 5 14.92 -5.31 -18.79
C TYR A 5 15.49 -4.86 -17.44
N ALA A 6 15.72 -3.56 -17.27
CA ALA A 6 16.39 -2.98 -16.09
C ALA A 6 15.54 -1.89 -15.41
N ASP A 7 14.22 -1.87 -15.65
CA ASP A 7 13.28 -0.88 -15.09
C ASP A 7 12.24 -1.54 -14.18
N ASN A 8 12.71 -2.25 -13.15
CA ASN A 8 11.82 -2.92 -12.18
C ASN A 8 11.07 -1.92 -11.27
N SER A 9 11.50 -0.66 -11.23
CA SER A 9 10.76 0.41 -10.53
C SER A 9 9.44 0.74 -11.22
N ALA A 10 9.36 0.63 -12.55
CA ALA A 10 8.12 0.83 -13.29
C ALA A 10 7.15 -0.36 -13.16
N THR A 11 7.63 -1.57 -13.36
CA THR A 11 6.88 -2.84 -13.19
C THR A 11 7.82 -4.03 -13.21
N THR A 12 7.34 -5.18 -12.77
CA THR A 12 8.11 -6.43 -12.83
C THR A 12 7.41 -7.48 -13.69
N ALA A 13 8.17 -8.43 -14.23
CA ALA A 13 7.61 -9.62 -14.85
C ALA A 13 6.92 -10.49 -13.80
N LEU A 14 5.80 -11.11 -14.15
CA LEU A 14 5.12 -12.07 -13.30
C LEU A 14 6.04 -13.29 -13.03
N SER A 15 6.25 -13.63 -11.76
CA SER A 15 7.03 -14.81 -11.38
C SER A 15 6.33 -16.11 -11.85
N PRO A 16 7.05 -17.07 -12.46
CA PRO A 16 6.48 -18.36 -12.78
C PRO A 16 5.85 -19.08 -11.57
N LYS A 17 6.47 -18.96 -10.38
CA LYS A 17 5.94 -19.53 -9.13
C LYS A 17 4.62 -18.87 -8.72
N VAL A 18 4.48 -17.56 -8.94
CA VAL A 18 3.23 -16.83 -8.69
C VAL A 18 2.16 -17.24 -9.71
N LEU A 19 2.52 -17.33 -10.99
CA LEU A 19 1.59 -17.76 -12.04
C LEU A 19 1.04 -19.18 -11.73
N GLU A 20 1.89 -20.11 -11.33
CA GLU A 20 1.47 -21.47 -10.92
C GLU A 20 0.41 -21.45 -9.81
N LYS A 21 0.56 -20.57 -8.81
CA LYS A 21 -0.42 -20.39 -7.73
C LYS A 21 -1.73 -19.77 -8.21
N MET A 22 -1.68 -18.92 -9.22
CA MET A 22 -2.86 -18.27 -9.80
C MET A 22 -3.69 -19.19 -10.71
N MET A 23 -3.04 -20.10 -11.44
CA MET A 23 -3.66 -20.91 -12.50
C MET A 23 -4.93 -21.63 -12.08
N PRO A 24 -5.03 -22.31 -10.91
CA PRO A 24 -6.26 -22.98 -10.50
C PRO A 24 -7.47 -22.04 -10.39
N TYR A 25 -7.24 -20.79 -10.03
CA TYR A 25 -8.29 -19.76 -9.85
C TYR A 25 -8.68 -19.06 -11.15
N LEU A 26 -7.97 -19.31 -12.22
CA LEU A 26 -8.31 -18.84 -13.57
C LEU A 26 -9.13 -19.88 -14.35
N THR A 27 -9.03 -21.18 -14.00
CA THR A 27 -9.54 -22.28 -14.81
C THR A 27 -10.49 -23.23 -14.06
N GLU A 28 -10.22 -23.55 -12.81
CA GLU A 28 -10.93 -24.59 -12.05
C GLU A 28 -11.79 -24.01 -10.92
N VAL A 29 -11.26 -23.08 -10.13
CA VAL A 29 -11.91 -22.45 -8.96
C VAL A 29 -12.37 -21.03 -9.33
N TYR A 30 -13.13 -20.91 -10.40
CA TYR A 30 -13.59 -19.63 -10.97
C TYR A 30 -14.88 -19.08 -10.32
N GLY A 31 -15.36 -19.69 -9.24
CA GLY A 31 -16.60 -19.30 -8.57
C GLY A 31 -16.55 -17.89 -7.98
N ASN A 32 -17.69 -17.20 -7.96
CA ASN A 32 -17.80 -15.91 -7.28
C ASN A 32 -17.72 -16.14 -5.75
N PRO A 33 -16.77 -15.50 -5.03
CA PRO A 33 -16.61 -15.64 -3.57
C PRO A 33 -17.87 -15.28 -2.78
N SER A 34 -18.74 -14.44 -3.30
CA SER A 34 -20.00 -14.05 -2.65
C SER A 34 -21.10 -15.13 -2.77
N SER A 35 -20.90 -16.17 -3.59
CA SER A 35 -21.88 -17.25 -3.77
C SER A 35 -21.88 -18.21 -2.59
N ILE A 36 -23.07 -18.74 -2.25
CA ILE A 36 -23.26 -19.64 -1.09
C ILE A 36 -22.94 -21.12 -1.38
N TYR A 37 -22.81 -21.50 -2.64
CA TYR A 37 -22.53 -22.87 -3.06
C TYR A 37 -21.05 -23.19 -3.13
N THR A 38 -20.71 -24.48 -3.25
CA THR A 38 -19.36 -25.04 -3.02
C THR A 38 -18.24 -24.35 -3.81
N ILE A 39 -18.44 -24.04 -5.10
CA ILE A 39 -17.40 -23.42 -5.93
C ILE A 39 -17.11 -21.96 -5.47
N GLY A 40 -18.14 -21.23 -5.04
CA GLY A 40 -17.95 -19.90 -4.44
C GLY A 40 -17.27 -19.97 -3.07
N ALA A 41 -17.62 -20.96 -2.25
CA ALA A 41 -16.98 -21.19 -0.95
C ALA A 41 -15.47 -21.47 -1.09
N LYS A 42 -15.05 -22.25 -2.09
CA LYS A 42 -13.62 -22.48 -2.39
C LYS A 42 -12.89 -21.20 -2.77
N ALA A 43 -13.49 -20.39 -3.63
CA ALA A 43 -12.92 -19.11 -4.04
C ALA A 43 -12.80 -18.15 -2.82
N ARG A 44 -13.84 -18.06 -1.98
CA ARG A 44 -13.82 -17.27 -0.74
C ARG A 44 -12.72 -17.74 0.22
N ALA A 45 -12.58 -19.05 0.43
CA ALA A 45 -11.54 -19.58 1.29
C ALA A 45 -10.13 -19.16 0.81
N ALA A 46 -9.88 -19.14 -0.50
CA ALA A 46 -8.62 -18.67 -1.05
C ALA A 46 -8.37 -17.18 -0.79
N VAL A 47 -9.41 -16.35 -0.95
CA VAL A 47 -9.32 -14.91 -0.64
C VAL A 47 -9.01 -14.68 0.84
N GLU A 48 -9.69 -15.38 1.75
CA GLU A 48 -9.46 -15.22 3.18
C GLU A 48 -8.09 -15.76 3.62
N THR A 49 -7.62 -16.88 3.06
CA THR A 49 -6.26 -17.38 3.32
C THR A 49 -5.20 -16.36 2.87
N ALA A 50 -5.35 -15.79 1.68
CA ALA A 50 -4.46 -14.74 1.20
C ALA A 50 -4.47 -13.51 2.12
N ARG A 51 -5.63 -13.10 2.59
CA ARG A 51 -5.82 -12.00 3.54
C ARG A 51 -5.09 -12.24 4.87
N GLU A 52 -5.21 -13.45 5.43
CA GLU A 52 -4.53 -13.86 6.67
C GLU A 52 -3.01 -13.84 6.52
N ASN A 53 -2.49 -14.39 5.43
CA ASN A 53 -1.05 -14.42 5.15
C ASN A 53 -0.48 -13.01 4.98
N ILE A 54 -1.15 -12.16 4.22
CA ILE A 54 -0.76 -10.77 4.00
C ILE A 54 -0.78 -10.00 5.32
N ALA A 55 -1.83 -10.14 6.13
CA ALA A 55 -1.92 -9.49 7.44
C ALA A 55 -0.74 -9.88 8.34
N LYS A 56 -0.37 -11.15 8.36
CA LYS A 56 0.81 -11.66 9.10
C LYS A 56 2.11 -11.03 8.58
N ASN A 57 2.31 -10.98 7.27
CA ASN A 57 3.51 -10.43 6.66
C ASN A 57 3.69 -8.92 6.90
N LEU A 58 2.59 -8.18 7.06
CA LEU A 58 2.60 -6.74 7.36
C LEU A 58 2.54 -6.43 8.87
N GLY A 59 2.41 -7.44 9.74
CA GLY A 59 2.25 -7.23 11.17
C GLY A 59 0.91 -6.62 11.57
N ALA A 60 -0.14 -6.78 10.74
CA ALA A 60 -1.49 -6.31 11.06
C ALA A 60 -2.08 -7.09 12.24
N ALA A 61 -2.87 -6.41 13.08
CA ALA A 61 -3.50 -7.02 14.26
C ALA A 61 -4.61 -7.99 13.90
N ASN A 62 -5.26 -7.78 12.75
CA ASN A 62 -6.39 -8.59 12.31
C ASN A 62 -6.42 -8.66 10.77
N PRO A 63 -6.69 -9.83 10.15
CA PRO A 63 -6.86 -9.94 8.71
C PRO A 63 -7.93 -9.00 8.14
N ASN A 64 -8.95 -8.65 8.92
CA ASN A 64 -9.98 -7.70 8.52
C ASN A 64 -9.49 -6.25 8.32
N GLU A 65 -8.24 -5.97 8.60
CA GLU A 65 -7.58 -4.70 8.30
C GLU A 65 -7.03 -4.62 6.86
N ILE A 66 -7.01 -5.74 6.14
CA ILE A 66 -6.60 -5.82 4.74
C ILE A 66 -7.83 -5.71 3.82
N TYR A 67 -7.78 -4.83 2.84
CA TYR A 67 -8.80 -4.63 1.81
C TYR A 67 -8.16 -4.70 0.42
N PHE A 68 -8.69 -5.55 -0.45
CA PHE A 68 -8.15 -5.71 -1.80
C PHE A 68 -8.63 -4.61 -2.74
N THR A 69 -7.73 -4.12 -3.58
CA THR A 69 -7.95 -3.05 -4.56
C THR A 69 -7.41 -3.46 -5.93
N SER A 70 -7.57 -2.62 -6.93
CA SER A 70 -6.99 -2.85 -8.25
C SER A 70 -5.50 -2.48 -8.35
N GLY A 71 -4.91 -1.86 -7.32
CA GLY A 71 -3.50 -1.45 -7.31
C GLY A 71 -3.22 -0.28 -6.37
N GLY A 72 -1.98 0.17 -6.34
CA GLY A 72 -1.53 1.26 -5.48
C GLY A 72 -2.32 2.54 -5.65
N SER A 73 -2.54 2.98 -6.91
CA SER A 73 -3.27 4.23 -7.17
C SER A 73 -4.71 4.22 -6.64
N GLU A 74 -5.43 3.09 -6.70
CA GLU A 74 -6.75 2.99 -6.08
C GLU A 74 -6.61 3.07 -4.56
N SER A 75 -5.63 2.39 -3.97
CA SER A 75 -5.38 2.37 -2.53
C SER A 75 -5.06 3.77 -2.00
N ASP A 76 -4.17 4.51 -2.66
CA ASP A 76 -3.79 5.89 -2.31
C ASP A 76 -4.98 6.84 -2.38
N ASN A 77 -5.73 6.80 -3.48
CA ASN A 77 -6.93 7.60 -3.64
C ASN A 77 -7.97 7.29 -2.55
N TRP A 78 -8.16 6.00 -2.24
CA TRP A 78 -9.10 5.60 -1.22
C TRP A 78 -8.65 6.04 0.18
N ALA A 79 -7.38 5.87 0.51
CA ALA A 79 -6.83 6.32 1.78
C ALA A 79 -7.06 7.82 1.98
N LEU A 80 -6.64 8.65 1.03
CA LEU A 80 -6.74 10.11 1.16
C LEU A 80 -8.19 10.60 1.09
N LYS A 81 -8.90 10.31 0.00
CA LYS A 81 -10.28 10.77 -0.19
C LYS A 81 -11.22 10.22 0.88
N GLY A 82 -11.11 8.91 1.15
CA GLY A 82 -11.98 8.25 2.10
C GLY A 82 -11.81 8.78 3.53
N VAL A 83 -10.59 9.04 3.98
CA VAL A 83 -10.33 9.65 5.30
C VAL A 83 -10.78 11.10 5.32
N CYS A 84 -10.39 11.90 4.32
CA CYS A 84 -10.74 13.31 4.25
C CYS A 84 -12.25 13.52 4.28
N HIS A 85 -13.01 12.79 3.46
CA HIS A 85 -14.47 12.90 3.44
C HIS A 85 -15.09 12.45 4.77
N ALA A 86 -14.62 11.33 5.35
CA ALA A 86 -15.15 10.83 6.63
C ALA A 86 -14.91 11.78 7.81
N LEU A 87 -13.88 12.63 7.74
CA LEU A 87 -13.51 13.55 8.81
C LEU A 87 -13.93 15.01 8.56
N LYS A 88 -14.38 15.33 7.33
CA LYS A 88 -14.81 16.70 6.93
C LYS A 88 -15.86 17.30 7.88
N ALA A 89 -16.86 16.52 8.26
CA ALA A 89 -17.91 16.96 9.18
C ALA A 89 -17.41 17.24 10.61
N LYS A 90 -16.21 16.76 10.96
CA LYS A 90 -15.54 17.07 12.24
C LYS A 90 -14.60 18.27 12.16
N GLY A 91 -14.63 19.02 11.07
CA GLY A 91 -13.78 20.19 10.84
C GLY A 91 -12.35 19.86 10.41
N LYS A 92 -12.03 18.58 10.13
CA LYS A 92 -10.71 18.19 9.66
C LYS A 92 -10.61 18.45 8.16
N LYS A 93 -9.76 19.39 7.76
CA LYS A 93 -9.63 19.86 6.37
C LYS A 93 -8.20 19.99 5.88
N HIS A 94 -7.23 19.64 6.71
CA HIS A 94 -5.82 19.77 6.39
C HIS A 94 -5.18 18.42 6.14
N ILE A 95 -4.32 18.35 5.11
CA ILE A 95 -3.55 17.19 4.68
C ILE A 95 -2.07 17.58 4.70
N ILE A 96 -1.21 16.71 5.17
CA ILE A 96 0.24 16.88 5.07
C ILE A 96 0.78 15.76 4.19
N THR A 97 1.58 16.11 3.19
CA THR A 97 2.27 15.16 2.31
C THR A 97 3.63 15.71 1.89
N SER A 98 4.46 14.93 1.20
CA SER A 98 5.74 15.39 0.67
C SER A 98 5.63 15.85 -0.79
N LYS A 99 6.60 16.67 -1.26
CA LYS A 99 6.65 17.13 -2.65
C LYS A 99 7.09 16.06 -3.63
N PHE A 100 7.61 14.92 -3.18
CA PHE A 100 8.14 13.89 -4.07
C PHE A 100 7.41 12.54 -3.99
N GLU A 101 6.16 12.59 -3.61
CA GLU A 101 5.24 11.47 -3.64
C GLU A 101 4.96 10.98 -5.07
N HIS A 102 4.47 9.76 -5.18
CA HIS A 102 3.91 9.29 -6.44
C HIS A 102 2.71 10.16 -6.87
N HIS A 103 2.51 10.33 -8.18
CA HIS A 103 1.41 11.14 -8.74
C HIS A 103 0.02 10.72 -8.23
N ALA A 104 -0.18 9.46 -7.81
CA ALA A 104 -1.44 9.03 -7.21
C ALA A 104 -1.75 9.76 -5.90
N ILE A 105 -0.73 10.19 -5.14
CA ILE A 105 -0.89 11.03 -3.95
C ILE A 105 -1.02 12.51 -4.36
N LEU A 106 -0.07 13.04 -5.15
CA LEU A 106 -0.04 14.45 -5.50
C LEU A 106 -1.33 14.91 -6.20
N HIS A 107 -1.75 14.20 -7.26
CA HIS A 107 -2.97 14.58 -7.99
C HIS A 107 -4.25 14.31 -7.16
N THR A 108 -4.22 13.38 -6.21
CA THR A 108 -5.33 13.21 -5.27
C THR A 108 -5.42 14.39 -4.31
N CYS A 109 -4.29 14.89 -3.81
CA CYS A 109 -4.22 16.11 -3.01
C CYS A 109 -4.74 17.31 -3.80
N GLU A 110 -4.29 17.53 -5.05
CA GLU A 110 -4.80 18.59 -5.94
C GLU A 110 -6.32 18.50 -6.17
N ALA A 111 -6.87 17.30 -6.24
CA ALA A 111 -8.31 17.09 -6.36
C ALA A 111 -9.04 17.48 -5.06
N LEU A 112 -8.48 17.13 -3.90
CA LEU A 112 -9.04 17.47 -2.59
C LEU A 112 -8.95 19.00 -2.31
N GLU A 113 -7.89 19.68 -2.78
CA GLU A 113 -7.81 21.15 -2.71
C GLU A 113 -8.99 21.82 -3.42
N LYS A 114 -9.39 21.30 -4.60
CA LYS A 114 -10.59 21.80 -5.33
C LYS A 114 -11.89 21.55 -4.56
N GLU A 115 -11.91 20.60 -3.62
CA GLU A 115 -13.04 20.31 -2.74
C GLU A 115 -13.02 21.12 -1.43
N GLY A 116 -12.01 22.02 -1.27
CA GLY A 116 -11.84 22.91 -0.13
C GLY A 116 -11.03 22.33 1.03
N PHE A 117 -10.21 21.33 0.78
CA PHE A 117 -9.16 20.92 1.72
C PHE A 117 -7.91 21.79 1.52
N GLU A 118 -7.08 21.88 2.54
CA GLU A 118 -5.78 22.53 2.50
C GLU A 118 -4.68 21.47 2.54
N VAL A 119 -3.63 21.65 1.74
CA VAL A 119 -2.51 20.70 1.69
C VAL A 119 -1.20 21.40 2.01
N THR A 120 -0.46 20.87 2.96
CA THR A 120 0.94 21.23 3.19
C THR A 120 1.83 20.20 2.50
N TYR A 121 2.61 20.66 1.51
CA TYR A 121 3.61 19.86 0.80
C TYR A 121 4.99 20.09 1.44
N LEU A 122 5.45 19.11 2.20
CA LEU A 122 6.76 19.15 2.86
C LEU A 122 7.89 19.07 1.82
N ASP A 123 8.95 19.82 2.06
CA ASP A 123 10.17 19.67 1.30
C ASP A 123 10.88 18.36 1.65
N VAL A 124 11.68 17.88 0.71
CA VAL A 124 12.66 16.85 0.95
C VAL A 124 14.05 17.48 0.81
N TYR A 125 14.95 17.05 1.69
CA TYR A 125 16.30 17.60 1.73
C TYR A 125 17.21 16.91 0.72
N GLU A 126 18.48 17.29 0.68
CA GLU A 126 19.47 16.85 -0.33
C GLU A 126 19.56 15.31 -0.45
N ASN A 127 19.29 14.59 0.65
CA ASN A 127 19.24 13.12 0.66
C ASN A 127 17.86 12.54 0.32
N GLY A 128 16.86 13.36 0.02
CA GLY A 128 15.50 12.95 -0.30
C GLY A 128 14.69 12.50 0.95
N ILE A 129 15.08 12.92 2.15
CA ILE A 129 14.40 12.58 3.41
C ILE A 129 13.49 13.73 3.85
N VAL A 130 12.27 13.39 4.26
CA VAL A 130 11.37 14.26 5.01
C VAL A 130 11.84 14.25 6.47
N HIS A 131 12.10 15.42 7.05
CA HIS A 131 12.46 15.48 8.47
C HIS A 131 11.23 15.31 9.35
N PRO A 132 11.25 14.43 10.35
CA PRO A 132 10.12 14.22 11.28
C PRO A 132 9.66 15.52 11.96
N GLU A 133 10.59 16.41 12.27
CA GLU A 133 10.30 17.72 12.88
C GLU A 133 9.45 18.61 11.98
N ASP A 134 9.63 18.54 10.65
CA ASP A 134 8.81 19.31 9.70
C ASP A 134 7.38 18.77 9.65
N VAL A 135 7.22 17.44 9.79
CA VAL A 135 5.88 16.84 9.94
C VAL A 135 5.22 17.34 11.23
N GLU A 136 5.93 17.32 12.37
CA GLU A 136 5.40 17.77 13.66
C GLU A 136 5.00 19.24 13.61
N ASN A 137 5.85 20.10 13.05
CA ASN A 137 5.59 21.54 12.92
C ASN A 137 4.43 21.88 11.97
N ALA A 138 4.16 21.03 10.98
CA ALA A 138 3.06 21.21 10.03
C ALA A 138 1.71 20.72 10.59
N ILE A 139 1.68 19.90 11.64
CA ILE A 139 0.43 19.39 12.23
C ILE A 139 -0.36 20.55 12.85
N ARG A 140 -1.63 20.63 12.48
CA ARG A 140 -2.61 21.62 12.98
C ARG A 140 -3.77 20.90 13.66
N GLU A 141 -4.58 21.63 14.39
CA GLU A 141 -5.79 21.10 15.02
C GLU A 141 -6.73 20.45 14.01
N ASP A 142 -6.85 21.02 12.80
CA ASP A 142 -7.70 20.51 11.72
C ASP A 142 -7.01 19.51 10.78
N THR A 143 -5.81 19.03 11.08
CA THR A 143 -5.13 18.01 10.28
C THR A 143 -5.91 16.69 10.33
N ALA A 144 -6.30 16.18 9.14
CA ALA A 144 -7.01 14.92 8.97
C ALA A 144 -6.04 13.74 8.84
N ILE A 145 -5.00 13.90 8.04
CA ILE A 145 -4.08 12.83 7.66
C ILE A 145 -2.70 13.38 7.29
N VAL A 146 -1.67 12.62 7.65
CA VAL A 146 -0.31 12.74 7.11
C VAL A 146 -0.10 11.58 6.15
N SER A 147 0.42 11.84 4.95
CA SER A 147 0.75 10.83 3.95
C SER A 147 2.16 11.03 3.46
N VAL A 148 3.06 10.11 3.77
CA VAL A 148 4.46 10.13 3.32
C VAL A 148 4.81 8.74 2.80
N MET A 149 5.32 8.67 1.56
CA MET A 149 5.70 7.40 0.95
C MET A 149 6.78 6.69 1.77
N TYR A 150 6.75 5.37 1.80
CA TYR A 150 7.73 4.58 2.57
C TYR A 150 9.12 4.61 1.94
N ALA A 151 9.18 4.41 0.63
CA ALA A 151 10.41 4.45 -0.15
C ALA A 151 10.14 5.08 -1.52
N ASN A 152 11.03 5.95 -1.96
CA ASN A 152 10.87 6.64 -3.24
C ASN A 152 11.27 5.73 -4.40
N ASN A 153 10.46 5.73 -5.46
CA ASN A 153 10.62 4.89 -6.65
C ASN A 153 11.77 5.35 -7.58
N GLU A 154 12.20 6.61 -7.49
CA GLU A 154 13.23 7.19 -8.37
C GLU A 154 14.63 7.08 -7.74
N ILE A 155 14.79 7.53 -6.51
CA ILE A 155 16.09 7.64 -5.85
C ILE A 155 16.33 6.55 -4.77
N GLY A 156 15.29 5.78 -4.42
CA GLY A 156 15.39 4.66 -3.48
C GLY A 156 15.54 5.06 -2.01
N THR A 157 15.36 6.31 -1.66
CA THR A 157 15.42 6.79 -0.27
C THR A 157 14.27 6.22 0.53
N ILE A 158 14.59 5.64 1.70
CA ILE A 158 13.61 5.13 2.69
C ILE A 158 13.36 6.24 3.70
N GLN A 159 12.08 6.54 3.97
CA GLN A 159 11.66 7.58 4.89
C GLN A 159 11.67 7.11 6.35
N PRO A 160 11.80 8.01 7.33
CA PRO A 160 11.78 7.70 8.77
C PRO A 160 10.34 7.41 9.26
N ILE A 161 9.72 6.36 8.72
CA ILE A 161 8.30 6.01 8.89
C ILE A 161 7.93 5.81 10.35
N SER A 162 8.78 5.12 11.13
CA SER A 162 8.51 4.86 12.55
C SER A 162 8.45 6.16 13.38
N GLU A 163 9.33 7.13 13.08
CA GLU A 163 9.39 8.42 13.76
C GLU A 163 8.18 9.28 13.37
N ILE A 164 7.85 9.36 12.08
CA ILE A 164 6.66 10.06 11.59
C ILE A 164 5.38 9.44 12.18
N GLY A 165 5.28 8.10 12.19
CA GLY A 165 4.15 7.40 12.78
C GLY A 165 3.99 7.68 14.28
N ALA A 166 5.11 7.77 15.04
CA ALA A 166 5.08 8.11 16.44
C ALA A 166 4.58 9.55 16.67
N ILE A 167 5.02 10.50 15.85
CA ILE A 167 4.55 11.89 15.88
C ILE A 167 3.05 11.95 15.60
N CYS A 168 2.58 11.33 14.50
CA CYS A 168 1.17 11.29 14.15
C CYS A 168 0.33 10.70 15.29
N ARG A 169 0.79 9.62 15.91
CA ARG A 169 0.15 8.98 17.06
C ARG A 169 0.04 9.91 18.26
N LYS A 170 1.14 10.61 18.60
CA LYS A 170 1.20 11.60 19.68
C LYS A 170 0.16 12.70 19.52
N HIS A 171 -0.04 13.19 18.29
CA HIS A 171 -0.98 14.26 17.95
C HIS A 171 -2.39 13.79 17.60
N GLY A 172 -2.66 12.46 17.57
CA GLY A 172 -3.96 11.90 17.23
C GLY A 172 -4.37 12.14 15.77
N VAL A 173 -3.40 12.27 14.87
CA VAL A 173 -3.56 12.42 13.42
C VAL A 173 -3.34 11.07 12.75
N LEU A 174 -4.13 10.74 11.71
CA LEU A 174 -3.97 9.51 10.96
C LEU A 174 -2.71 9.55 10.11
N PHE A 175 -2.00 8.41 10.04
CA PHE A 175 -0.82 8.25 9.22
C PHE A 175 -1.02 7.21 8.12
N HIS A 176 -0.87 7.66 6.87
CA HIS A 176 -0.84 6.84 5.66
C HIS A 176 0.58 6.78 5.09
N THR A 177 0.95 5.64 4.54
CA THR A 177 2.18 5.49 3.76
C THR A 177 1.92 4.72 2.46
N ASP A 178 2.39 5.26 1.34
CA ASP A 178 2.52 4.50 0.09
C ASP A 178 3.76 3.60 0.20
N ALA A 179 3.53 2.31 0.43
CA ALA A 179 4.56 1.29 0.56
C ALA A 179 4.74 0.47 -0.73
N VAL A 180 4.25 0.95 -1.87
CA VAL A 180 4.32 0.26 -3.17
C VAL A 180 5.75 -0.14 -3.53
N GLN A 181 6.75 0.68 -3.23
CA GLN A 181 8.16 0.38 -3.50
C GLN A 181 8.90 -0.27 -2.32
N ALA A 182 8.32 -0.24 -1.13
CA ALA A 182 8.96 -0.77 0.08
C ALA A 182 8.59 -2.22 0.39
N ALA A 183 7.31 -2.59 0.16
CA ALA A 183 6.81 -3.92 0.47
C ALA A 183 7.66 -5.02 -0.19
N GLY A 184 8.06 -6.01 0.61
CA GLY A 184 8.93 -7.10 0.16
C GLY A 184 10.42 -6.74 -0.01
N TYR A 185 10.82 -5.47 0.15
CA TYR A 185 12.20 -5.01 0.14
C TYR A 185 12.65 -4.52 1.52
N VAL A 186 11.72 -4.01 2.31
CA VAL A 186 11.93 -3.58 3.68
C VAL A 186 10.98 -4.36 4.59
N LYS A 187 11.43 -4.68 5.80
CA LYS A 187 10.56 -5.29 6.80
C LYS A 187 9.61 -4.24 7.35
N ILE A 188 8.32 -4.43 7.07
CA ILE A 188 7.24 -3.56 7.52
C ILE A 188 6.53 -4.21 8.71
N ASP A 189 6.24 -3.44 9.76
CA ASP A 189 5.37 -3.82 10.87
C ASP A 189 4.44 -2.66 11.19
N VAL A 190 3.24 -2.70 10.61
CA VAL A 190 2.29 -1.57 10.68
C VAL A 190 1.89 -1.19 12.11
N GLN A 191 2.00 -2.11 13.07
CA GLN A 191 1.71 -1.80 14.46
C GLN A 191 2.86 -1.06 15.15
N LYS A 192 4.11 -1.55 14.98
CA LYS A 192 5.30 -0.94 15.58
C LYS A 192 5.60 0.42 14.99
N GLU A 193 5.34 0.59 13.70
CA GLU A 193 5.57 1.84 12.95
C GLU A 193 4.41 2.82 13.07
N ASN A 194 3.37 2.48 13.83
CA ASN A 194 2.17 3.32 14.05
C ASN A 194 1.45 3.74 12.76
N ILE A 195 1.49 2.90 11.74
CA ILE A 195 0.81 3.14 10.47
C ILE A 195 -0.68 2.90 10.64
N ASP A 196 -1.54 3.83 10.18
CA ASP A 196 -3.00 3.69 10.20
C ASP A 196 -3.54 3.18 8.86
N LEU A 197 -2.89 3.57 7.74
CA LEU A 197 -3.22 3.11 6.40
C LEU A 197 -1.92 2.84 5.61
N LEU A 198 -1.92 1.79 4.78
CA LEU A 198 -0.77 1.46 3.93
C LEU A 198 -1.26 0.97 2.58
N SER A 199 -0.72 1.57 1.51
CA SER A 199 -0.98 1.18 0.12
C SER A 199 0.09 0.24 -0.42
N MET A 200 -0.34 -0.76 -1.20
CA MET A 200 0.55 -1.75 -1.78
C MET A 200 0.02 -2.29 -3.12
N THR A 201 0.90 -2.77 -3.99
CA THR A 201 0.53 -3.40 -5.28
C THR A 201 1.36 -4.64 -5.58
N ALA A 202 0.74 -5.61 -6.26
CA ALA A 202 1.39 -6.88 -6.59
C ALA A 202 2.48 -6.76 -7.66
N HIS A 203 2.27 -5.91 -8.67
CA HIS A 203 3.14 -5.87 -9.85
C HIS A 203 4.55 -5.31 -9.60
N LYS A 204 4.82 -4.77 -8.42
CA LYS A 204 6.17 -4.36 -7.99
C LYS A 204 6.94 -5.50 -7.32
N LEU A 205 6.24 -6.60 -7.01
CA LEU A 205 6.75 -7.78 -6.28
C LEU A 205 6.77 -9.05 -7.16
N HIS A 206 6.85 -8.92 -8.47
CA HIS A 206 6.68 -10.03 -9.42
C HIS A 206 5.32 -10.73 -9.33
N GLY A 207 4.31 -10.02 -8.85
CA GLY A 207 2.90 -10.40 -8.84
C GLY A 207 2.13 -9.86 -10.06
N PRO A 208 0.82 -10.13 -10.14
CA PRO A 208 -0.03 -9.69 -11.25
C PRO A 208 -0.28 -8.19 -11.22
N LYS A 209 -0.44 -7.59 -12.41
CA LYS A 209 -1.02 -6.25 -12.57
C LYS A 209 -2.51 -6.27 -12.24
N GLY A 210 -3.08 -5.13 -11.88
CA GLY A 210 -4.51 -5.02 -11.58
C GLY A 210 -4.91 -5.63 -10.23
N CYS A 211 -3.97 -5.76 -9.31
CA CYS A 211 -4.21 -6.21 -7.94
C CYS A 211 -3.30 -5.46 -6.96
N GLY A 212 -3.90 -4.96 -5.90
CA GLY A 212 -3.23 -4.29 -4.79
C GLY A 212 -4.05 -4.43 -3.51
N LEU A 213 -3.67 -3.70 -2.49
CA LEU A 213 -4.39 -3.66 -1.22
C LEU A 213 -4.24 -2.30 -0.55
N LEU A 214 -5.21 -2.01 0.32
CA LEU A 214 -5.12 -0.98 1.34
C LEU A 214 -5.23 -1.67 2.71
N TYR A 215 -4.21 -1.53 3.55
CA TYR A 215 -4.32 -1.79 4.98
C TYR A 215 -5.04 -0.61 5.63
N ILE A 216 -6.03 -0.90 6.47
CA ILE A 216 -6.77 0.10 7.24
C ILE A 216 -6.83 -0.41 8.68
N ARG A 217 -6.15 0.26 9.60
CA ARG A 217 -6.19 -0.10 11.03
C ARG A 217 -7.62 -0.10 11.55
N LYS A 218 -7.95 -1.08 12.38
CA LYS A 218 -9.24 -1.15 13.06
C LYS A 218 -9.54 0.15 13.81
N GLY A 219 -10.73 0.69 13.57
CA GLY A 219 -11.18 1.95 14.17
C GLY A 219 -10.98 3.19 13.31
N VAL A 220 -10.16 3.13 12.25
CA VAL A 220 -10.04 4.23 11.28
C VAL A 220 -11.37 4.40 10.55
N ARG A 221 -11.88 5.64 10.54
CA ARG A 221 -13.07 6.01 9.76
C ARG A 221 -12.66 6.38 8.35
N ILE A 222 -13.26 5.69 7.39
CA ILE A 222 -13.00 5.89 5.97
C ILE A 222 -14.30 5.74 5.18
N GLU A 223 -14.57 6.64 4.26
CA GLU A 223 -15.66 6.50 3.29
C GLU A 223 -15.24 5.59 2.13
N ASN A 224 -16.24 4.95 1.51
CA ASN A 224 -16.00 4.08 0.38
C ASN A 224 -15.66 4.88 -0.87
N LEU A 225 -14.60 4.51 -1.57
CA LEU A 225 -14.26 5.11 -2.87
C LEU A 225 -15.11 4.50 -4.00
N ILE A 226 -15.30 3.18 -3.95
CA ILE A 226 -16.11 2.44 -4.95
C ILE A 226 -17.36 1.91 -4.25
N CYS A 227 -18.52 2.42 -4.67
CA CYS A 227 -19.82 2.04 -4.12
C CYS A 227 -20.45 0.93 -4.98
N GLY A 228 -21.23 0.02 -4.34
CA GLY A 228 -21.93 -1.07 -5.03
C GLY A 228 -22.28 -2.22 -4.11
N GLY A 229 -21.90 -3.45 -4.48
CA GLY A 229 -22.16 -4.66 -3.70
C GLY A 229 -21.39 -4.73 -2.38
N ALA A 230 -21.68 -5.75 -1.58
CA ALA A 230 -21.18 -5.92 -0.21
C ALA A 230 -19.76 -6.52 -0.10
N GLN A 231 -19.02 -6.59 -1.22
CA GLN A 231 -17.66 -7.13 -1.22
C GLN A 231 -16.75 -6.34 -0.26
N GLU A 232 -15.64 -6.91 0.12
CA GLU A 232 -14.70 -6.32 1.07
C GLU A 232 -15.41 -5.74 2.31
N ARG A 233 -16.37 -6.49 2.85
CA ARG A 233 -17.14 -6.11 4.06
C ARG A 233 -17.87 -4.76 3.93
N ASN A 234 -18.49 -4.52 2.76
CA ASN A 234 -19.19 -3.28 2.38
C ASN A 234 -18.25 -2.05 2.28
N LYS A 235 -16.95 -2.24 2.12
CA LYS A 235 -16.00 -1.14 2.04
C LYS A 235 -15.51 -0.88 0.61
N ARG A 236 -15.43 -1.91 -0.21
CA ARG A 236 -15.01 -1.78 -1.61
C ARG A 236 -15.81 -2.74 -2.49
N ALA A 237 -16.67 -2.20 -3.32
CA ALA A 237 -17.54 -2.97 -4.19
C ALA A 237 -16.81 -3.55 -5.40
N GLY A 238 -17.38 -4.61 -5.99
CA GLY A 238 -16.87 -5.29 -7.17
C GLY A 238 -16.41 -6.71 -6.84
N THR A 239 -16.71 -7.66 -7.73
CA THR A 239 -16.32 -9.06 -7.57
C THR A 239 -14.81 -9.16 -7.37
N GLU A 240 -14.42 -9.92 -6.38
CA GLU A 240 -13.01 -10.09 -5.99
C GLU A 240 -12.21 -10.78 -7.11
N ASN A 241 -11.06 -10.23 -7.44
CA ASN A 241 -10.09 -10.81 -8.38
C ASN A 241 -9.33 -11.96 -7.70
N VAL A 242 -9.99 -13.12 -7.53
CA VAL A 242 -9.47 -14.26 -6.76
C VAL A 242 -8.06 -14.65 -7.17
N ALA A 243 -7.83 -14.85 -8.47
CA ALA A 243 -6.52 -15.21 -9.00
C ALA A 243 -5.46 -14.13 -8.72
N GLY A 244 -5.83 -12.85 -8.89
CA GLY A 244 -4.95 -11.72 -8.59
C GLY A 244 -4.60 -11.61 -7.10
N ILE A 245 -5.57 -11.85 -6.22
CA ILE A 245 -5.40 -11.82 -4.76
C ILE A 245 -4.46 -12.95 -4.31
N VAL A 246 -4.66 -14.18 -4.79
CA VAL A 246 -3.75 -15.30 -4.52
C VAL A 246 -2.36 -15.02 -5.09
N GLY A 247 -2.28 -14.37 -6.26
CA GLY A 247 -1.02 -13.95 -6.85
C GLY A 247 -0.30 -12.86 -6.04
N LEU A 248 -1.04 -11.91 -5.46
CA LEU A 248 -0.47 -10.90 -4.55
C LEU A 248 0.10 -11.53 -3.28
N ASP A 249 -0.65 -12.44 -2.64
CA ASP A 249 -0.19 -13.19 -1.46
C ASP A 249 1.09 -13.98 -1.78
N ALA A 250 1.07 -14.78 -2.84
CA ALA A 250 2.24 -15.57 -3.26
C ALA A 250 3.45 -14.69 -3.57
N ALA A 251 3.25 -13.53 -4.22
CA ALA A 251 4.31 -12.60 -4.55
C ALA A 251 4.91 -11.96 -3.29
N LEU A 252 4.06 -11.51 -2.35
CA LEU A 252 4.52 -10.94 -1.09
C LEU A 252 5.28 -11.97 -0.25
N GLN A 253 4.77 -13.20 -0.14
CA GLN A 253 5.44 -14.27 0.61
C GLN A 253 6.83 -14.57 0.03
N LEU A 254 6.95 -14.74 -1.30
CA LEU A 254 8.23 -14.94 -1.96
C LEU A 254 9.20 -13.77 -1.77
N ALA A 255 8.66 -12.55 -1.76
CA ALA A 255 9.46 -11.34 -1.56
C ALA A 255 9.98 -11.25 -0.12
N VAL A 256 9.17 -11.59 0.87
CA VAL A 256 9.55 -11.59 2.29
C VAL A 256 10.56 -12.71 2.58
N ASP A 257 10.30 -13.93 2.11
CA ASP A 257 11.19 -15.09 2.34
C ASP A 257 12.57 -14.88 1.72
N GLY A 258 12.66 -14.22 0.58
CA GLY A 258 13.92 -13.95 -0.12
C GLY A 258 14.55 -12.59 0.18
N MET A 259 14.02 -11.82 1.14
CA MET A 259 14.41 -10.42 1.38
C MET A 259 15.89 -10.28 1.71
N ASP A 260 16.38 -11.01 2.69
CA ASP A 260 17.76 -10.86 3.18
C ASP A 260 18.79 -11.24 2.10
N GLU A 261 18.57 -12.35 1.37
CA GLU A 261 19.45 -12.77 0.27
C GLU A 261 19.47 -11.73 -0.86
N ARG A 262 18.30 -11.19 -1.21
CA ARG A 262 18.18 -10.19 -2.27
C ARG A 262 18.85 -8.87 -1.87
N ASN A 263 18.64 -8.41 -0.64
CA ASN A 263 19.23 -7.17 -0.14
C ASN A 263 20.76 -7.28 -0.06
N ALA A 264 21.29 -8.41 0.41
CA ALA A 264 22.74 -8.66 0.40
C ALA A 264 23.34 -8.58 -1.02
N LYS A 265 22.65 -9.12 -2.03
CA LYS A 265 23.10 -9.01 -3.44
C LYS A 265 23.07 -7.57 -3.97
N LEU A 266 22.06 -6.78 -3.57
CA LEU A 266 21.96 -5.37 -3.96
C LEU A 266 23.07 -4.53 -3.33
N GLU A 267 23.45 -4.77 -2.08
CA GLU A 267 24.55 -4.09 -1.39
C GLU A 267 25.91 -4.37 -2.07
N ILE A 268 26.18 -5.62 -2.44
CA ILE A 268 27.40 -5.99 -3.20
C ILE A 268 27.44 -5.24 -4.54
N GLY A 269 26.33 -5.19 -5.27
CA GLY A 269 26.23 -4.45 -6.54
C GLY A 269 26.49 -2.95 -6.36
N ARG A 270 25.96 -2.35 -5.29
CA ARG A 270 26.16 -0.93 -4.95
C ARG A 270 27.61 -0.60 -4.57
N ALA A 271 28.29 -1.49 -3.82
CA ALA A 271 29.71 -1.33 -3.49
C ALA A 271 30.58 -1.33 -4.75
N SER A 272 30.38 -2.29 -5.67
CA SER A 272 31.15 -2.39 -6.92
C SER A 272 30.95 -1.19 -7.87
N CYS A 273 29.82 -0.47 -7.79
CA CYS A 273 29.58 0.76 -8.58
C CYS A 273 30.26 2.00 -7.98
N ARG A 274 30.53 2.02 -6.66
CA ARG A 274 31.21 3.14 -6.00
C ARG A 274 32.73 3.11 -6.15
N GLU A 275 33.31 1.98 -6.47
CA GLU A 275 34.76 1.79 -6.64
C GLU A 275 35.24 2.02 -8.10
N ARG A 276 34.34 2.42 -9.02
CA ARG A 276 34.64 2.74 -10.42
C ARG A 276 34.45 4.26 -10.68
#